data_72515b773280158588c78de26800fe39
#
_entry.id   72515b773280158588c78de26800fe39
#
_cell.length_a   1.000
_cell.length_b   1.000
_cell.length_c   1.000
_cell.angle_alpha   90.00
_cell.angle_beta   90.00
_cell.angle_gamma   90.00
#
_symmetry.space_group_name_H-M   'P 1'
#
loop_
_entity.id
_entity.type
_entity.pdbx_description
1 polymer ?
#
loop_
_entity_poly.entity_id
_entity_poly.type
_entity_poly.pdbx_seq_one_letter_code
_entity_poly.pdbx_strand_id
1 'polypeptide(L)'
;MQTFDNYITFFKGLKTELSSKKERRIYDDFVRVFNDLKLRSFSEVEHTALHNELDLIDLKSSTNIKVLNKKLKQLLAFLKQKFNLITIGHYTNTFMPIGMCLGLVFGMALGPISLTFGLLIGMVIGMALGSEKDKKAKAEGLVIDVKTSESCI
;
A
#
# COMPACT_ATOMS: atom_id res chain seq x y z
N MET A 1 -16.54 10.01 13.69
CA MET A 1 -16.88 8.58 13.55
C MET A 1 -17.92 8.31 12.44
N GLN A 2 -18.93 9.12 12.24
CA GLN A 2 -19.94 8.91 11.17
C GLN A 2 -19.37 8.89 9.73
N THR A 3 -18.28 9.56 9.47
CA THR A 3 -17.74 9.70 8.10
C THR A 3 -17.15 8.40 7.55
N PHE A 4 -16.38 7.65 8.32
CA PHE A 4 -15.80 6.38 7.85
C PHE A 4 -16.86 5.32 7.59
N ASP A 5 -17.89 5.25 8.43
CA ASP A 5 -19.02 4.32 8.24
C ASP A 5 -19.80 4.62 6.96
N ASN A 6 -19.97 5.91 6.61
CA ASN A 6 -20.57 6.32 5.36
C ASN A 6 -19.79 5.86 4.13
N TYR A 7 -18.44 5.99 4.17
CA TYR A 7 -17.59 5.48 3.08
C TYR A 7 -17.61 3.95 3.00
N ILE A 8 -17.54 3.25 4.14
CA ILE A 8 -17.62 1.79 4.20
C ILE A 8 -18.94 1.29 3.60
N THR A 9 -20.07 1.90 3.98
CA THR A 9 -21.41 1.53 3.48
C THR A 9 -21.52 1.81 1.98
N PHE A 10 -21.04 2.97 1.52
CA PHE A 10 -21.03 3.36 0.12
C PHE A 10 -20.24 2.35 -0.74
N PHE A 11 -19.00 2.02 -0.36
CA PHE A 11 -18.18 1.08 -1.12
C PHE A 11 -18.70 -0.37 -1.04
N LYS A 12 -19.29 -0.79 0.08
CA LYS A 12 -19.97 -2.09 0.18
C LYS A 12 -21.19 -2.19 -0.74
N GLY A 13 -21.98 -1.12 -0.83
CA GLY A 13 -23.14 -1.06 -1.73
C GLY A 13 -22.72 -1.21 -3.19
N LEU A 14 -21.74 -0.45 -3.64
CA LEU A 14 -21.22 -0.54 -5.02
C LEU A 14 -20.63 -1.90 -5.36
N LYS A 15 -20.03 -2.60 -4.40
CA LYS A 15 -19.45 -3.93 -4.61
C LYS A 15 -20.48 -4.98 -5.04
N THR A 16 -21.73 -4.88 -4.57
CA THR A 16 -22.78 -5.85 -4.91
C THR A 16 -23.21 -5.80 -6.36
N GLU A 17 -23.05 -4.66 -7.03
CA GLU A 17 -23.46 -4.44 -8.41
C GLU A 17 -22.37 -4.81 -9.45
N LEU A 18 -21.17 -5.19 -9.00
CA LEU A 18 -20.02 -5.38 -9.88
C LEU A 18 -19.79 -6.84 -10.26
N SER A 19 -19.61 -7.08 -11.58
CA SER A 19 -19.29 -8.40 -12.13
C SER A 19 -17.79 -8.72 -12.17
N SER A 20 -16.91 -7.71 -12.22
CA SER A 20 -15.47 -7.87 -12.39
C SER A 20 -14.72 -8.12 -11.07
N LYS A 21 -13.88 -9.17 -11.02
CA LYS A 21 -13.01 -9.45 -9.87
C LYS A 21 -12.02 -8.32 -9.56
N LYS A 22 -11.51 -7.62 -10.61
CA LYS A 22 -10.56 -6.49 -10.42
C LYS A 22 -11.24 -5.31 -9.74
N GLU A 23 -12.47 -5.03 -10.14
CA GLU A 23 -13.29 -3.96 -9.57
C GLU A 23 -13.58 -4.23 -8.10
N ARG A 24 -14.11 -5.41 -7.79
CA ARG A 24 -14.40 -5.82 -6.42
C ARG A 24 -13.20 -5.68 -5.49
N ARG A 25 -11.99 -6.00 -5.98
CA ARG A 25 -10.76 -5.91 -5.18
C ARG A 25 -10.44 -4.47 -4.75
N ILE A 26 -10.61 -3.49 -5.64
CA ILE A 26 -10.35 -2.09 -5.31
C ILE A 26 -11.32 -1.58 -4.24
N TYR A 27 -12.61 -1.94 -4.38
CA TYR A 27 -13.59 -1.58 -3.37
C TYR A 27 -13.33 -2.28 -2.03
N ASP A 28 -12.87 -3.53 -2.05
CA ASP A 28 -12.44 -4.24 -0.84
C ASP A 28 -11.25 -3.56 -0.18
N ASP A 29 -10.29 -3.08 -0.97
CA ASP A 29 -9.13 -2.37 -0.45
C ASP A 29 -9.54 -1.04 0.23
N PHE A 30 -10.49 -0.28 -0.34
CA PHE A 30 -11.05 0.90 0.33
C PHE A 30 -11.75 0.54 1.63
N VAL A 31 -12.62 -0.47 1.62
CA VAL A 31 -13.32 -0.93 2.83
C VAL A 31 -12.33 -1.35 3.92
N ARG A 32 -11.24 -2.04 3.57
CA ARG A 32 -10.18 -2.42 4.52
C ARG A 32 -9.46 -1.21 5.09
N VAL A 33 -9.07 -0.24 4.24
CA VAL A 33 -8.45 1.01 4.69
C VAL A 33 -9.34 1.71 5.70
N PHE A 34 -10.62 1.93 5.38
CA PHE A 34 -11.52 2.64 6.27
C PHE A 34 -11.84 1.88 7.56
N ASN A 35 -11.94 0.54 7.51
CA ASN A 35 -12.10 -0.27 8.71
C ASN A 35 -10.86 -0.17 9.63
N ASP A 36 -9.66 -0.21 9.06
CA ASP A 36 -8.42 -0.08 9.81
C ASP A 36 -8.29 1.32 10.43
N LEU A 37 -8.59 2.38 9.66
CA LEU A 37 -8.61 3.75 10.17
C LEU A 37 -9.64 3.95 11.29
N LYS A 38 -10.79 3.29 11.21
CA LYS A 38 -11.82 3.36 12.26
C LYS A 38 -11.35 2.75 13.59
N LEU A 39 -10.51 1.71 13.54
CA LEU A 39 -9.98 1.04 14.74
C LEU A 39 -8.86 1.81 15.42
N ARG A 40 -8.29 2.82 14.73
CA ARG A 40 -7.19 3.64 15.25
C ARG A 40 -7.72 4.85 15.99
N SER A 41 -7.00 5.23 17.06
CA SER A 41 -7.28 6.45 17.81
C SER A 41 -6.48 7.59 17.20
N PHE A 42 -7.14 8.49 16.50
CA PHE A 42 -6.56 9.72 15.98
C PHE A 42 -6.88 10.90 16.89
N SER A 43 -5.97 11.85 17.00
CA SER A 43 -6.25 13.14 17.64
C SER A 43 -7.24 13.97 16.79
N GLU A 44 -7.87 14.98 17.37
CA GLU A 44 -8.81 15.86 16.64
C GLU A 44 -8.14 16.56 15.44
N VAL A 45 -6.89 16.96 15.59
CA VAL A 45 -6.09 17.59 14.53
C VAL A 45 -5.87 16.61 13.37
N GLU A 46 -5.55 15.36 13.68
CA GLU A 46 -5.35 14.29 12.70
C GLU A 46 -6.65 13.92 12.00
N HIS A 47 -7.75 13.87 12.73
CA HIS A 47 -9.09 13.69 12.17
C HIS A 47 -9.44 14.78 11.17
N THR A 48 -9.19 16.03 11.51
CA THR A 48 -9.45 17.18 10.62
C THR A 48 -8.58 17.11 9.36
N ALA A 49 -7.30 16.78 9.50
CA ALA A 49 -6.40 16.63 8.36
C ALA A 49 -6.84 15.49 7.43
N LEU A 50 -7.27 14.36 8.00
CA LEU A 50 -7.76 13.21 7.22
C LEU A 50 -9.08 13.53 6.51
N HIS A 51 -9.99 14.26 7.15
CA HIS A 51 -11.24 14.73 6.53
C HIS A 51 -10.98 15.65 5.34
N ASN A 52 -10.14 16.66 5.52
CA ASN A 52 -9.77 17.59 4.46
C ASN A 52 -9.17 16.85 3.25
N GLU A 53 -8.33 15.86 3.49
CA GLU A 53 -7.74 15.07 2.40
C GLU A 53 -8.78 14.19 1.69
N LEU A 54 -9.69 13.58 2.44
CA LEU A 54 -10.78 12.78 1.85
C LEU A 54 -11.71 13.63 0.99
N ASP A 55 -11.98 14.86 1.40
CA ASP A 55 -12.80 15.81 0.62
C ASP A 55 -12.06 16.26 -0.64
N LEU A 56 -10.74 16.52 -0.56
CA LEU A 56 -9.90 16.86 -1.72
C LEU A 56 -9.84 15.72 -2.75
N ILE A 57 -9.73 14.47 -2.28
CA ILE A 57 -9.69 13.29 -3.16
C ILE A 57 -11.05 13.03 -3.80
N ASP A 58 -12.15 13.48 -3.17
CA ASP A 58 -13.54 13.28 -3.62
C ASP A 58 -13.82 11.84 -4.11
N LEU A 59 -13.73 10.90 -3.18
CA LEU A 59 -13.82 9.47 -3.48
C LEU A 59 -15.12 9.04 -4.15
N LYS A 60 -16.19 9.83 -3.99
CA LYS A 60 -17.52 9.50 -4.50
C LYS A 60 -17.76 9.94 -5.94
N SER A 61 -16.92 10.81 -6.50
CA SER A 61 -17.15 11.46 -7.80
C SER A 61 -16.94 10.56 -9.01
N SER A 62 -16.35 9.37 -8.86
CA SER A 62 -16.02 8.52 -10.01
C SER A 62 -16.12 7.04 -9.69
N THR A 63 -16.83 6.32 -10.54
CA THR A 63 -16.88 4.84 -10.56
C THR A 63 -15.82 4.22 -11.47
N ASN A 64 -15.03 5.04 -12.18
CA ASN A 64 -13.98 4.52 -13.06
C ASN A 64 -12.81 3.94 -12.25
N ILE A 65 -12.52 2.66 -12.48
CA ILE A 65 -11.52 1.88 -11.75
C ILE A 65 -10.12 2.47 -11.79
N LYS A 66 -9.70 3.01 -12.95
CA LYS A 66 -8.39 3.64 -13.09
C LYS A 66 -8.28 4.88 -12.21
N VAL A 67 -9.36 5.65 -12.14
CA VAL A 67 -9.44 6.84 -11.29
C VAL A 67 -9.46 6.44 -9.82
N LEU A 68 -10.26 5.43 -9.45
CA LEU A 68 -10.32 4.91 -8.09
C LEU A 68 -8.97 4.35 -7.61
N ASN A 69 -8.25 3.61 -8.47
CA ASN A 69 -6.89 3.16 -8.15
C ASN A 69 -5.93 4.32 -7.89
N LYS A 70 -6.02 5.39 -8.70
CA LYS A 70 -5.21 6.59 -8.49
C LYS A 70 -5.55 7.25 -7.16
N LYS A 71 -6.85 7.39 -6.86
CA LYS A 71 -7.34 7.94 -5.58
C LYS A 71 -6.91 7.10 -4.38
N LEU A 72 -6.98 5.77 -4.49
CA LEU A 72 -6.48 4.87 -3.44
C LEU A 72 -4.97 5.06 -3.20
N LYS A 73 -4.16 5.15 -4.26
CA LYS A 73 -2.73 5.43 -4.14
C LYS A 73 -2.45 6.79 -3.50
N GLN A 74 -3.21 7.82 -3.84
CA GLN A 74 -3.10 9.14 -3.21
C GLN A 74 -3.42 9.08 -1.72
N LEU A 75 -4.51 8.43 -1.35
CA LEU A 75 -4.88 8.22 0.05
C LEU A 75 -3.80 7.47 0.82
N LEU A 76 -3.29 6.36 0.28
CA LEU A 76 -2.21 5.59 0.91
C LEU A 76 -0.91 6.38 1.04
N ALA A 77 -0.57 7.22 0.04
CA ALA A 77 0.59 8.11 0.11
C ALA A 77 0.44 9.16 1.21
N PHE A 78 -0.73 9.75 1.35
CA PHE A 78 -1.05 10.69 2.44
C PHE A 78 -0.93 10.01 3.81
N LEU A 79 -1.53 8.82 3.97
CA LEU A 79 -1.47 8.04 5.21
C LEU A 79 -0.03 7.68 5.58
N LYS A 80 0.80 7.35 4.61
CA LYS A 80 2.23 7.10 4.81
C LYS A 80 2.96 8.37 5.26
N GLN A 81 2.71 9.50 4.60
CA GLN A 81 3.44 10.75 4.86
C GLN A 81 3.06 11.38 6.20
N LYS A 82 1.77 11.35 6.56
CA LYS A 82 1.27 12.00 7.78
C LYS A 82 1.30 11.10 9.01
N PHE A 83 1.02 9.82 8.85
CA PHE A 83 0.82 8.87 9.95
C PHE A 83 1.83 7.73 9.97
N ASN A 84 2.79 7.71 9.05
CA ASN A 84 3.74 6.61 8.84
C ASN A 84 3.05 5.25 8.60
N LEU A 85 1.80 5.26 8.18
CA LEU A 85 1.04 4.05 7.90
C LEU A 85 1.46 3.47 6.55
N ILE A 86 1.87 2.22 6.54
CA ILE A 86 2.35 1.53 5.35
C ILE A 86 1.45 0.35 5.00
N THR A 87 1.49 -0.07 3.74
CA THR A 87 0.79 -1.27 3.27
C THR A 87 1.60 -2.53 3.57
N ILE A 88 0.94 -3.69 3.58
CA ILE A 88 1.60 -4.99 3.78
C ILE A 88 2.70 -5.20 2.75
N GLY A 89 3.89 -5.57 3.23
CA GLY A 89 5.04 -5.88 2.39
C GLY A 89 5.69 -4.65 1.74
N HIS A 90 5.40 -3.45 2.25
CA HIS A 90 5.94 -2.20 1.71
C HIS A 90 7.47 -2.21 1.65
N TYR A 91 8.12 -2.56 2.74
CA TYR A 91 9.58 -2.60 2.80
C TYR A 91 10.14 -3.74 1.96
N THR A 92 9.54 -4.92 1.99
CA THR A 92 9.98 -6.05 1.15
C THR A 92 9.91 -5.68 -0.32
N ASN A 93 8.82 -5.08 -0.80
CA ASN A 93 8.68 -4.63 -2.18
C ASN A 93 9.67 -3.52 -2.58
N THR A 94 10.09 -2.70 -1.62
CA THR A 94 11.07 -1.63 -1.87
C THR A 94 12.51 -2.15 -1.84
N PHE A 95 12.86 -2.99 -0.87
CA PHE A 95 14.23 -3.46 -0.68
C PHE A 95 14.63 -4.58 -1.65
N MET A 96 13.68 -5.39 -2.13
CA MET A 96 13.94 -6.46 -3.09
C MET A 96 14.57 -5.93 -4.39
N PRO A 97 14.00 -4.95 -5.12
CA PRO A 97 14.64 -4.42 -6.32
C PRO A 97 15.96 -3.68 -6.03
N ILE A 98 16.08 -3.01 -4.90
CA ILE A 98 17.35 -2.38 -4.48
C ILE A 98 18.43 -3.44 -4.30
N GLY A 99 18.11 -4.53 -3.62
CA GLY A 99 19.03 -5.67 -3.45
C GLY A 99 19.42 -6.30 -4.79
N MET A 100 18.47 -6.45 -5.72
CA MET A 100 18.76 -6.94 -7.08
C MET A 100 19.75 -6.02 -7.82
N CYS A 101 19.53 -4.70 -7.78
CA CYS A 101 20.41 -3.72 -8.43
C CYS A 101 21.83 -3.79 -7.85
N LEU A 102 21.97 -3.84 -6.52
CA LEU A 102 23.28 -3.98 -5.88
C LEU A 102 23.94 -5.31 -6.24
N GLY A 103 23.17 -6.40 -6.25
CA GLY A 103 23.66 -7.71 -6.64
C GLY A 103 24.15 -7.77 -8.07
N LEU A 104 23.49 -7.06 -9.01
CA LEU A 104 23.97 -6.92 -10.40
C LEU A 104 25.30 -6.19 -10.46
N VAL A 105 25.47 -5.07 -9.77
CA VAL A 105 26.72 -4.30 -9.76
C VAL A 105 27.89 -5.16 -9.25
N PHE A 106 27.73 -5.85 -8.13
CA PHE A 106 28.75 -6.76 -7.60
C PHE A 106 28.98 -7.96 -8.52
N GLY A 107 27.92 -8.54 -9.08
CA GLY A 107 28.03 -9.65 -10.02
C GLY A 107 28.81 -9.30 -11.29
N MET A 108 28.63 -8.09 -11.84
CA MET A 108 29.40 -7.62 -13.01
C MET A 108 30.90 -7.50 -12.73
N ALA A 109 31.28 -7.09 -11.52
CA ALA A 109 32.66 -6.95 -11.12
C ALA A 109 33.43 -8.30 -11.06
N LEU A 110 32.72 -9.41 -10.88
CA LEU A 110 33.29 -10.77 -10.71
C LEU A 110 33.23 -11.63 -11.99
N GLY A 111 32.68 -11.11 -13.08
CA GLY A 111 32.63 -11.78 -14.38
C GLY A 111 31.22 -12.30 -14.78
N PRO A 112 31.07 -12.80 -16.02
CA PRO A 112 29.71 -13.05 -16.59
C PRO A 112 28.90 -14.15 -15.89
N ILE A 113 29.55 -15.16 -15.33
CA ILE A 113 28.85 -16.25 -14.59
C ILE A 113 28.37 -15.75 -13.24
N SER A 114 29.04 -14.82 -12.60
CA SER A 114 28.69 -14.29 -11.30
C SER A 114 27.56 -13.25 -11.34
N LEU A 115 27.18 -12.78 -12.52
CA LEU A 115 26.05 -11.86 -12.69
C LEU A 115 24.73 -12.47 -12.17
N THR A 116 24.43 -13.70 -12.56
CA THR A 116 23.24 -14.41 -12.12
C THR A 116 23.23 -14.69 -10.62
N PHE A 117 24.38 -15.13 -10.09
CA PHE A 117 24.53 -15.36 -8.65
C PHE A 117 24.45 -14.06 -7.85
N GLY A 118 25.05 -12.99 -8.32
CA GLY A 118 24.95 -11.66 -7.70
C GLY A 118 23.50 -11.17 -7.61
N LEU A 119 22.73 -11.31 -8.68
CA LEU A 119 21.32 -10.94 -8.71
C LEU A 119 20.49 -11.77 -7.70
N LEU A 120 20.69 -13.09 -7.66
CA LEU A 120 19.96 -13.98 -6.73
C LEU A 120 20.31 -13.66 -5.26
N ILE A 121 21.59 -13.50 -4.95
CA ILE A 121 22.04 -13.16 -3.59
C ILE A 121 21.51 -11.79 -3.19
N GLY A 122 21.61 -10.79 -4.06
CA GLY A 122 21.08 -9.46 -3.82
C GLY A 122 19.58 -9.45 -3.56
N MET A 123 18.81 -10.25 -4.34
CA MET A 123 17.37 -10.41 -4.13
C MET A 123 17.06 -10.99 -2.74
N VAL A 124 17.77 -12.06 -2.33
CA VAL A 124 17.56 -12.71 -1.02
C VAL A 124 17.88 -11.74 0.12
N ILE A 125 18.99 -11.01 0.03
CA ILE A 125 19.36 -10.00 1.03
C ILE A 125 18.31 -8.88 1.09
N GLY A 126 17.89 -8.36 -0.06
CA GLY A 126 16.86 -7.34 -0.13
C GLY A 126 15.54 -7.77 0.50
N MET A 127 15.08 -9.01 0.22
CA MET A 127 13.89 -9.57 0.85
C MET A 127 14.06 -9.77 2.35
N ALA A 128 15.20 -10.24 2.83
CA ALA A 128 15.45 -10.45 4.25
C ALA A 128 15.37 -9.13 5.03
N LEU A 129 16.08 -8.11 4.57
CA LEU A 129 16.06 -6.78 5.18
C LEU A 129 14.67 -6.13 5.12
N GLY A 130 13.97 -6.26 3.99
CA GLY A 130 12.62 -5.74 3.83
C GLY A 130 11.62 -6.42 4.75
N SER A 131 11.67 -7.76 4.85
CA SER A 131 10.75 -8.52 5.70
C SER A 131 10.96 -8.24 7.20
N GLU A 132 12.20 -8.01 7.63
CA GLU A 132 12.46 -7.62 9.02
C GLU A 132 11.84 -6.26 9.35
N LYS A 133 11.98 -5.28 8.45
CA LYS A 133 11.33 -3.97 8.62
C LYS A 133 9.80 -4.06 8.56
N ASP A 134 9.25 -4.88 7.69
CA ASP A 134 7.80 -5.11 7.64
C ASP A 134 7.28 -5.75 8.94
N LYS A 135 8.03 -6.69 9.54
CA LYS A 135 7.71 -7.27 10.86
C LYS A 135 7.72 -6.23 11.97
N LYS A 136 8.73 -5.36 12.01
CA LYS A 136 8.82 -4.27 13.00
C LYS A 136 7.63 -3.31 12.86
N ALA A 137 7.37 -2.83 11.65
CA ALA A 137 6.23 -1.95 11.40
C ALA A 137 4.88 -2.59 11.76
N LYS A 138 4.74 -3.91 11.56
CA LYS A 138 3.55 -4.65 11.98
C LYS A 138 3.44 -4.72 13.51
N ALA A 139 4.55 -4.95 14.22
CA ALA A 139 4.57 -4.97 15.69
C ALA A 139 4.23 -3.60 16.28
N GLU A 140 4.62 -2.52 15.62
CA GLU A 140 4.29 -1.13 15.98
C GLU A 140 2.86 -0.71 15.58
N GLY A 141 2.10 -1.59 14.93
CA GLY A 141 0.74 -1.28 14.49
C GLY A 141 0.65 -0.31 13.30
N LEU A 142 1.75 -0.08 12.58
CA LEU A 142 1.82 0.88 11.48
C LEU A 142 1.39 0.30 10.13
N VAL A 143 0.96 -0.96 10.09
CA VAL A 143 0.60 -1.64 8.84
C VAL A 143 -0.91 -1.62 8.63
N ILE A 144 -1.34 -1.17 7.45
CA ILE A 144 -2.73 -1.26 6.97
C ILE A 144 -2.88 -2.57 6.19
N ASP A 145 -3.95 -3.33 6.45
CA ASP A 145 -4.23 -4.63 5.79
C ASP A 145 -4.68 -4.47 4.32
N VAL A 146 -3.85 -3.81 3.53
CA VAL A 146 -4.02 -3.66 2.08
C VAL A 146 -2.74 -4.04 1.38
N LYS A 147 -2.86 -4.91 0.37
CA LYS A 147 -1.76 -5.22 -0.53
C LYS A 147 -1.75 -4.20 -1.66
N THR A 148 -0.76 -3.33 -1.69
CA THR A 148 -0.55 -2.48 -2.85
C THR A 148 -0.27 -3.37 -4.05
N SER A 149 -1.19 -3.41 -5.02
CA SER A 149 -0.90 -4.01 -6.31
C SER A 149 0.02 -3.05 -7.09
N GLU A 150 1.28 -3.01 -6.69
CA GLU A 150 2.35 -2.44 -7.52
C GLU A 150 2.77 -3.45 -8.58
N SER A 151 1.83 -4.03 -9.27
CA SER A 151 2.14 -4.83 -10.44
C SER A 151 1.41 -4.26 -11.64
N CYS A 152 2.25 -3.83 -12.53
CA CYS A 152 2.10 -3.39 -13.91
C CYS A 152 2.31 -1.88 -14.07
N ILE A 153 3.58 -1.51 -14.14
CA ILE A 153 4.03 -0.58 -15.17
C ILE A 153 4.09 -1.36 -16.49
#